data_dad64200ee6f10b9034da380275176d4
#
_entry.id   dad64200ee6f10b9034da380275176d4
#
_cell.length_a   1.000
_cell.length_b   1.000
_cell.length_c   1.000
_cell.angle_alpha   90.00
_cell.angle_beta   90.00
_cell.angle_gamma   90.00
#
_symmetry.space_group_name_H-M   'P 1'
#
loop_
_entity.id
_entity.type
_entity.pdbx_description
1 polymer ?
#
loop_
_entity_poly.entity_id
_entity_poly.type
_entity_poly.pdbx_seq_one_letter_code
_entity_poly.pdbx_strand_id
1 'polypeptide(L)'
;MRLHSLMIASALAMGLAVPTMGQSSTMHRYVLFFKYSDAAVKEMTENPQDRAATLAKLYESAGGKMESIYWFPTGGQYDGMVIGQFPDDVSAEAISLTVRSTGSLANSQTVAAMTAEEFKAAMEKAKSIKSNYTPPTATKQ
;
A
#
# COMPACT_ATOMS: atom_id res chain seq x y z
N MET A 1 41.56 68.38 4.75
CA MET A 1 40.16 67.84 4.82
C MET A 1 39.98 66.91 3.65
N ARG A 2 40.00 65.59 3.86
CA ARG A 2 39.85 64.59 2.81
C ARG A 2 38.66 63.68 3.17
N LEU A 3 37.61 63.75 2.34
CA LEU A 3 36.46 62.85 2.41
C LEU A 3 36.90 61.46 1.89
N HIS A 4 36.63 60.42 2.68
CA HIS A 4 36.75 59.05 2.23
C HIS A 4 35.34 58.50 1.96
N SER A 5 35.06 58.28 0.68
CA SER A 5 33.86 57.57 0.24
C SER A 5 33.99 56.05 0.51
N LEU A 6 33.07 55.51 1.31
CA LEU A 6 32.97 54.08 1.53
C LEU A 6 32.01 53.51 0.45
N MET A 7 32.55 52.70 -0.45
CA MET A 7 31.74 51.89 -1.36
C MET A 7 31.29 50.63 -0.66
N ILE A 8 29.96 50.47 -0.53
CA ILE A 8 29.35 49.21 -0.06
C ILE A 8 29.05 48.39 -1.30
N ALA A 9 29.79 47.27 -1.45
CA ALA A 9 29.52 46.28 -2.48
C ALA A 9 28.41 45.32 -2.00
N SER A 10 27.23 45.42 -2.59
CA SER A 10 26.13 44.45 -2.36
C SER A 10 26.39 43.19 -3.19
N ALA A 11 26.72 42.07 -2.55
CA ALA A 11 26.79 40.77 -3.17
C ALA A 11 25.38 40.18 -3.29
N LEU A 12 24.87 40.10 -4.50
CA LEU A 12 23.62 39.46 -4.81
C LEU A 12 23.82 37.92 -4.88
N ALA A 13 23.47 37.21 -3.82
CA ALA A 13 23.50 35.74 -3.80
C ALA A 13 22.32 35.20 -4.62
N MET A 14 22.57 34.79 -5.85
CA MET A 14 21.64 34.00 -6.63
C MET A 14 21.54 32.58 -6.06
N GLY A 15 20.51 32.32 -5.26
CA GLY A 15 20.15 31.00 -4.82
C GLY A 15 19.66 30.14 -6.00
N LEU A 16 20.49 29.20 -6.43
CA LEU A 16 20.07 28.15 -7.36
C LEU A 16 19.07 27.25 -6.64
N ALA A 17 17.78 27.41 -6.93
CA ALA A 17 16.76 26.45 -6.54
C ALA A 17 17.02 25.14 -7.29
N VAL A 18 17.57 24.13 -6.60
CA VAL A 18 17.68 22.77 -7.12
C VAL A 18 16.24 22.21 -7.18
N PRO A 19 15.73 21.80 -8.36
CA PRO A 19 14.45 21.15 -8.40
C PRO A 19 14.56 19.84 -7.63
N THR A 20 13.83 19.71 -6.52
CA THR A 20 13.63 18.45 -5.83
C THR A 20 12.86 17.56 -6.78
N MET A 21 13.53 16.64 -7.47
CA MET A 21 12.87 15.58 -8.19
C MET A 21 12.08 14.78 -7.15
N GLY A 22 10.75 14.95 -7.14
CA GLY A 22 9.87 14.14 -6.34
C GLY A 22 10.12 12.68 -6.72
N GLN A 23 10.67 11.90 -5.79
CA GLN A 23 10.74 10.46 -5.94
C GLN A 23 9.29 9.98 -6.05
N SER A 24 8.90 9.52 -7.25
CA SER A 24 7.67 8.78 -7.42
C SER A 24 7.80 7.53 -6.56
N SER A 25 7.17 7.54 -5.39
CA SER A 25 7.15 6.35 -4.53
C SER A 25 6.47 5.24 -5.32
N THR A 26 7.21 4.14 -5.51
CA THR A 26 6.63 2.96 -6.16
C THR A 26 5.50 2.45 -5.28
N MET A 27 4.27 2.50 -5.80
CA MET A 27 3.11 1.97 -5.09
C MET A 27 3.10 0.44 -5.19
N HIS A 28 2.90 -0.23 -4.07
CA HIS A 28 2.76 -1.68 -3.99
C HIS A 28 1.30 -2.07 -3.93
N ARG A 29 0.93 -3.14 -4.64
CA ARG A 29 -0.45 -3.64 -4.68
C ARG A 29 -0.68 -4.70 -3.60
N TYR A 30 -1.85 -4.61 -2.97
CA TYR A 30 -2.32 -5.56 -1.95
C TYR A 30 -3.73 -5.99 -2.25
N VAL A 31 -4.04 -7.24 -1.87
CA VAL A 31 -5.40 -7.76 -1.85
C VAL A 31 -5.75 -8.04 -0.39
N LEU A 32 -6.80 -7.41 0.09
CA LEU A 32 -7.36 -7.65 1.42
C LEU A 32 -8.66 -8.44 1.27
N PHE A 33 -8.67 -9.66 1.77
CA PHE A 33 -9.88 -10.46 1.93
C PHE A 33 -10.51 -10.15 3.29
N PHE A 34 -11.83 -10.08 3.35
CA PHE A 34 -12.54 -9.75 4.58
C PHE A 34 -13.78 -10.62 4.79
N LYS A 35 -14.05 -10.89 6.07
CA LYS A 35 -15.31 -11.44 6.56
C LYS A 35 -15.86 -10.51 7.62
N TYR A 36 -17.10 -10.06 7.44
CA TYR A 36 -17.76 -9.21 8.42
C TYR A 36 -18.10 -9.99 9.70
N SER A 37 -18.14 -9.31 10.82
CA SER A 37 -18.75 -9.83 12.03
C SER A 37 -20.28 -9.81 11.90
N ASP A 38 -20.96 -10.66 12.66
CA ASP A 38 -22.43 -10.68 12.69
C ASP A 38 -23.03 -9.33 13.09
N ALA A 39 -22.37 -8.63 14.02
CA ALA A 39 -22.76 -7.29 14.42
C ALA A 39 -22.67 -6.28 13.25
N ALA A 40 -21.60 -6.35 12.47
CA ALA A 40 -21.45 -5.48 11.30
C ALA A 40 -22.47 -5.80 10.20
N VAL A 41 -22.76 -7.08 9.96
CA VAL A 41 -23.79 -7.50 9.01
C VAL A 41 -25.16 -6.96 9.43
N LYS A 42 -25.50 -7.10 10.72
CA LYS A 42 -26.77 -6.57 11.26
C LYS A 42 -26.86 -5.06 11.05
N GLU A 43 -25.85 -4.29 11.46
CA GLU A 43 -25.83 -2.85 11.33
C GLU A 43 -25.95 -2.39 9.88
N MET A 44 -25.20 -3.01 8.96
CA MET A 44 -25.27 -2.67 7.53
C MET A 44 -26.61 -3.04 6.88
N THR A 45 -27.30 -4.04 7.41
CA THR A 45 -28.62 -4.44 6.92
C THR A 45 -29.70 -3.46 7.39
N GLU A 46 -29.59 -3.00 8.63
CA GLU A 46 -30.51 -1.99 9.20
C GLU A 46 -30.26 -0.59 8.62
N ASN A 47 -29.00 -0.26 8.36
CA ASN A 47 -28.55 1.04 7.86
C ASN A 47 -27.63 0.86 6.63
N PRO A 48 -28.18 0.63 5.43
CA PRO A 48 -27.41 0.43 4.22
C PRO A 48 -26.48 1.62 3.93
N GLN A 49 -25.21 1.35 3.66
CA GLN A 49 -24.18 2.36 3.46
C GLN A 49 -23.37 2.08 2.18
N ASP A 50 -22.85 3.15 1.57
CA ASP A 50 -21.81 3.01 0.54
C ASP A 50 -20.46 2.67 1.19
N ARG A 51 -20.22 1.36 1.31
CA ARG A 51 -18.98 0.84 1.91
C ARG A 51 -17.77 1.09 1.01
N ALA A 52 -17.96 1.14 -0.32
CA ALA A 52 -16.88 1.41 -1.26
C ALA A 52 -16.34 2.85 -1.08
N ALA A 53 -17.23 3.84 -1.02
CA ALA A 53 -16.83 5.23 -0.79
C ALA A 53 -16.15 5.42 0.57
N THR A 54 -16.63 4.74 1.62
CA THR A 54 -16.03 4.80 2.97
C THR A 54 -14.61 4.25 2.96
N LEU A 55 -14.39 3.09 2.33
CA LEU A 55 -13.07 2.47 2.26
C LEU A 55 -12.11 3.24 1.36
N ALA A 56 -12.57 3.82 0.25
CA ALA A 56 -11.74 4.64 -0.61
C ALA A 56 -11.11 5.81 0.16
N LYS A 57 -11.90 6.53 0.96
CA LYS A 57 -11.42 7.62 1.81
C LYS A 57 -10.42 7.13 2.87
N LEU A 58 -10.64 5.95 3.46
CA LEU A 58 -9.72 5.36 4.42
C LEU A 58 -8.37 5.04 3.77
N TYR A 59 -8.36 4.47 2.55
CA TYR A 59 -7.14 4.20 1.79
C TYR A 59 -6.37 5.48 1.48
N GLU A 60 -7.06 6.53 1.02
CA GLU A 60 -6.47 7.84 0.76
C GLU A 60 -5.81 8.43 2.02
N SER A 61 -6.42 8.25 3.19
CA SER A 61 -5.86 8.77 4.45
C SER A 61 -4.54 8.12 4.85
N ALA A 62 -4.24 6.93 4.34
CA ALA A 62 -2.96 6.23 4.51
C ALA A 62 -1.99 6.43 3.32
N GLY A 63 -2.27 7.41 2.45
CA GLY A 63 -1.47 7.65 1.25
C GLY A 63 -1.64 6.60 0.17
N GLY A 64 -2.66 5.73 0.30
CA GLY A 64 -2.96 4.67 -0.64
C GLY A 64 -4.07 5.03 -1.62
N LYS A 65 -4.43 4.06 -2.46
CA LYS A 65 -5.52 4.17 -3.42
C LYS A 65 -6.26 2.83 -3.49
N MET A 66 -7.57 2.85 -3.28
CA MET A 66 -8.42 1.70 -3.56
C MET A 66 -8.64 1.59 -5.07
N GLU A 67 -8.37 0.43 -5.66
CA GLU A 67 -8.60 0.16 -7.08
C GLU A 67 -10.00 -0.42 -7.30
N SER A 68 -10.38 -1.41 -6.48
CA SER A 68 -11.67 -2.08 -6.58
C SER A 68 -12.04 -2.79 -5.29
N ILE A 69 -13.34 -3.03 -5.12
CA ILE A 69 -13.88 -3.87 -4.06
C ILE A 69 -14.95 -4.78 -4.65
N TYR A 70 -14.98 -6.03 -4.21
CA TYR A 70 -15.95 -7.03 -4.63
C TYR A 70 -16.50 -7.78 -3.41
N TRP A 71 -17.78 -8.08 -3.44
CA TRP A 71 -18.44 -8.95 -2.46
C TRP A 71 -18.73 -10.30 -3.09
N PHE A 72 -18.70 -11.35 -2.29
CA PHE A 72 -18.94 -12.75 -2.69
C PHE A 72 -20.34 -13.19 -2.24
N PRO A 73 -21.37 -13.09 -3.12
CA PRO A 73 -22.76 -13.29 -2.73
C PRO A 73 -23.10 -14.73 -2.35
N THR A 74 -22.27 -15.70 -2.74
CA THR A 74 -22.50 -17.13 -2.46
C THR A 74 -21.93 -17.58 -1.13
N GLY A 75 -21.32 -16.68 -0.36
CA GLY A 75 -20.65 -16.98 0.89
C GLY A 75 -19.32 -17.73 0.72
N GLY A 76 -18.73 -18.13 1.82
CA GLY A 76 -17.42 -18.80 1.87
C GLY A 76 -16.61 -18.37 3.07
N GLN A 77 -15.29 -18.58 2.99
CA GLN A 77 -14.37 -18.15 4.02
C GLN A 77 -14.35 -16.64 4.19
N TYR A 78 -14.57 -15.89 3.10
CA TYR A 78 -14.62 -14.43 3.06
C TYR A 78 -15.91 -13.96 2.40
N ASP A 79 -16.34 -12.75 2.77
CA ASP A 79 -17.50 -12.08 2.21
C ASP A 79 -17.13 -11.17 1.04
N GLY A 80 -15.83 -10.86 0.88
CA GLY A 80 -15.36 -10.06 -0.22
C GLY A 80 -13.85 -9.83 -0.21
N MET A 81 -13.40 -9.00 -1.17
CA MET A 81 -12.01 -8.56 -1.26
C MET A 81 -11.92 -7.10 -1.71
N VAL A 82 -10.86 -6.44 -1.29
CA VAL A 82 -10.45 -5.11 -1.75
C VAL A 82 -9.09 -5.23 -2.43
N ILE A 83 -8.95 -4.61 -3.57
CA ILE A 83 -7.66 -4.43 -4.25
C ILE A 83 -7.27 -2.97 -4.12
N GLY A 84 -6.05 -2.70 -3.66
CA GLY A 84 -5.56 -1.35 -3.52
C GLY A 84 -4.04 -1.26 -3.53
N GLN A 85 -3.55 -0.04 -3.53
CA GLN A 85 -2.13 0.26 -3.56
C GLN A 85 -1.76 1.13 -2.36
N PHE A 86 -0.55 0.89 -1.81
CA PHE A 86 0.03 1.67 -0.74
C PHE A 86 1.51 1.94 -1.02
N PRO A 87 2.09 3.03 -0.44
CA PRO A 87 3.51 3.34 -0.60
C PRO A 87 4.43 2.30 0.06
N ASP A 88 3.93 1.60 1.10
CA ASP A 88 4.68 0.63 1.88
C ASP A 88 3.78 -0.33 2.67
N ASP A 89 4.39 -1.37 3.24
CA ASP A 89 3.71 -2.38 4.07
C ASP A 89 3.12 -1.80 5.36
N VAL A 90 3.74 -0.77 5.92
CA VAL A 90 3.27 -0.13 7.17
C VAL A 90 1.93 0.56 6.92
N SER A 91 1.79 1.27 5.81
CA SER A 91 0.55 1.92 5.39
C SER A 91 -0.56 0.90 5.13
N ALA A 92 -0.23 -0.21 4.46
CA ALA A 92 -1.18 -1.31 4.21
C ALA A 92 -1.65 -1.96 5.53
N GLU A 93 -0.73 -2.24 6.45
CA GLU A 93 -1.07 -2.84 7.75
C GLU A 93 -1.84 -1.85 8.64
N ALA A 94 -1.54 -0.55 8.58
CA ALA A 94 -2.29 0.46 9.33
C ALA A 94 -3.79 0.46 8.97
N ILE A 95 -4.14 0.29 7.69
CA ILE A 95 -5.53 0.12 7.26
C ILE A 95 -6.14 -1.15 7.85
N SER A 96 -5.42 -2.26 7.76
CA SER A 96 -5.85 -3.56 8.30
C SER A 96 -6.16 -3.46 9.79
N LEU A 97 -5.24 -2.90 10.57
CA LEU A 97 -5.40 -2.68 12.01
C LEU A 97 -6.55 -1.72 12.34
N THR A 98 -6.68 -0.63 11.57
CA THR A 98 -7.77 0.34 11.76
C THR A 98 -9.13 -0.33 11.63
N VAL A 99 -9.36 -1.09 10.55
CA VAL A 99 -10.65 -1.75 10.33
C VAL A 99 -10.89 -2.85 11.37
N ARG A 100 -9.88 -3.67 11.68
CA ARG A 100 -9.98 -4.75 12.68
C ARG A 100 -10.27 -4.22 14.08
N SER A 101 -9.70 -3.09 14.46
CA SER A 101 -9.90 -2.48 15.80
C SER A 101 -11.35 -2.06 16.06
N THR A 102 -12.15 -1.88 15.02
CA THR A 102 -13.58 -1.54 15.16
C THR A 102 -14.46 -2.75 15.51
N GLY A 103 -13.94 -3.98 15.42
CA GLY A 103 -14.73 -5.20 15.57
C GLY A 103 -15.67 -5.50 14.39
N SER A 104 -15.56 -4.75 13.30
CA SER A 104 -16.42 -4.94 12.11
C SER A 104 -16.10 -6.21 11.32
N LEU A 105 -14.90 -6.77 11.50
CA LEU A 105 -14.45 -7.97 10.81
C LEU A 105 -14.31 -9.15 11.77
N ALA A 106 -14.88 -10.28 11.41
CA ALA A 106 -14.65 -11.57 12.06
C ALA A 106 -13.33 -12.20 11.61
N ASN A 107 -12.93 -11.96 10.35
CA ASN A 107 -11.67 -12.42 9.79
C ASN A 107 -11.19 -11.50 8.66
N SER A 108 -9.88 -11.43 8.47
CA SER A 108 -9.26 -10.72 7.34
C SER A 108 -7.89 -11.30 7.01
N GLN A 109 -7.51 -11.18 5.75
CA GLN A 109 -6.18 -11.55 5.27
C GLN A 109 -5.72 -10.52 4.25
N THR A 110 -4.55 -9.92 4.48
CA THR A 110 -3.91 -9.03 3.52
C THR A 110 -2.71 -9.74 2.90
N VAL A 111 -2.63 -9.73 1.58
CA VAL A 111 -1.52 -10.30 0.82
C VAL A 111 -0.98 -9.28 -0.18
N ALA A 112 0.34 -9.20 -0.30
CA ALA A 112 0.97 -8.45 -1.38
C ALA A 112 0.71 -9.15 -2.72
N ALA A 113 0.44 -8.38 -3.76
CA ALA A 113 0.17 -8.89 -5.11
C ALA A 113 1.24 -8.38 -6.08
N MET A 114 1.68 -9.25 -6.94
CA MET A 114 2.63 -8.95 -8.02
C MET A 114 1.90 -8.85 -9.35
N THR A 115 2.35 -7.96 -10.22
CA THR A 115 1.99 -7.95 -11.63
C THR A 115 2.62 -9.15 -12.35
N ALA A 116 2.16 -9.44 -13.57
CA ALA A 116 2.77 -10.48 -14.39
C ALA A 116 4.26 -10.19 -14.70
N GLU A 117 4.62 -8.91 -14.84
CA GLU A 117 6.00 -8.49 -15.09
C GLU A 117 6.88 -8.70 -13.85
N GLU A 118 6.42 -8.31 -12.68
CA GLU A 118 7.12 -8.53 -11.40
C GLU A 118 7.29 -10.04 -11.12
N PHE A 119 6.26 -10.85 -11.41
CA PHE A 119 6.35 -12.29 -11.26
C PHE A 119 7.35 -12.90 -12.26
N LYS A 120 7.42 -12.40 -13.50
CA LYS A 120 8.46 -12.80 -14.47
C LYS A 120 9.86 -12.50 -13.94
N ALA A 121 10.08 -11.31 -13.41
CA ALA A 121 11.36 -10.94 -12.80
C ALA A 121 11.71 -11.84 -11.59
N ALA A 122 10.72 -12.21 -10.77
CA ALA A 122 10.91 -13.17 -9.68
C ALA A 122 11.33 -14.56 -10.19
N MET A 123 10.74 -15.05 -11.29
CA MET A 123 11.14 -16.30 -11.92
C MET A 123 12.58 -16.27 -12.45
N GLU A 124 12.98 -15.16 -13.07
CA GLU A 124 14.37 -14.97 -13.55
C GLU A 124 15.35 -14.98 -12.39
N LYS A 125 15.02 -14.29 -11.29
CA LYS A 125 15.82 -14.30 -10.07
C LYS A 125 15.87 -15.71 -9.45
N ALA A 126 14.75 -16.41 -9.37
CA ALA A 126 14.72 -17.79 -8.88
C ALA A 126 15.62 -18.71 -9.68
N LYS A 127 15.64 -18.58 -11.02
CA LYS A 127 16.56 -19.31 -11.89
C LYS A 127 18.02 -19.07 -11.54
N SER A 128 18.40 -17.82 -11.25
CA SER A 128 19.79 -17.46 -10.92
C SER A 128 20.28 -17.99 -9.56
N ILE A 129 19.37 -18.20 -8.60
CA ILE A 129 19.72 -18.67 -7.24
C ILE A 129 19.44 -20.16 -7.03
N LYS A 130 18.84 -20.86 -8.00
CA LYS A 130 18.43 -22.27 -7.89
C LYS A 130 19.55 -23.20 -7.48
N SER A 131 20.78 -22.95 -7.96
CA SER A 131 21.96 -23.77 -7.63
C SER A 131 22.35 -23.73 -6.15
N ASN A 132 21.87 -22.72 -5.39
CA ASN A 132 22.17 -22.55 -3.98
C ASN A 132 21.18 -23.29 -3.07
N TYR A 133 20.21 -24.02 -3.65
CA TYR A 133 19.18 -24.73 -2.89
C TYR A 133 19.28 -26.24 -3.10
N THR A 134 19.37 -26.99 -2.01
CA THR A 134 19.30 -28.46 -2.00
C THR A 134 17.92 -28.88 -1.51
N PRO A 135 17.11 -29.58 -2.35
CA PRO A 135 15.80 -30.04 -1.93
C PRO A 135 15.88 -31.05 -0.79
N PRO A 136 14.89 -31.06 0.14
CA PRO A 136 14.86 -32.09 1.22
C PRO A 136 14.77 -33.52 0.71
N THR A 137 14.21 -33.71 -0.50
CA THR A 137 14.04 -35.03 -1.16
C THR A 137 15.21 -35.41 -2.05
N ALA A 138 16.28 -34.60 -2.14
CA ALA A 138 17.48 -34.98 -2.89
C ALA A 138 18.17 -36.13 -2.18
N THR A 139 18.00 -37.34 -2.71
CA THR A 139 18.76 -38.51 -2.28
C THR A 139 20.25 -38.25 -2.57
N LYS A 140 21.09 -38.29 -1.53
CA LYS A 140 22.56 -38.28 -1.72
C LYS A 140 22.93 -39.51 -2.57
N GLN A 141 23.34 -39.28 -3.81
CA GLN A 141 24.06 -40.27 -4.61
C GLN A 141 25.51 -40.31 -4.17
#